data_16f39d503a100c89cd89ae30ebf43398
#
_entry.id   16f39d503a100c89cd89ae30ebf43398
#
_cell.length_a   1.000
_cell.length_b   1.000
_cell.length_c   1.000
_cell.angle_alpha   90.00
_cell.angle_beta   90.00
_cell.angle_gamma   90.00
#
_symmetry.space_group_name_H-M   'P 1'
#
loop_
_entity.id
_entity.type
_entity.pdbx_description
1 polymer ?
#
loop_
_entity_poly.entity_id
_entity_poly.type
_entity_poly.pdbx_seq_one_letter_code
_entity_poly.pdbx_strand_id
1 'polypeptide(L)'
;VVVLLLHLIAMLFMAAPLYMLIIVNERGRFTVPPGYNTDRYMENIIKKQPIRCYAYMAVILITGILLTWAKGWIWTDWALIAKLVAFALLLGLLSYVHFGIQPRIEKVLAGCKPGEELAASERPTLVAWRRRRKRLAATCLFLVLTALIMGVRVTWGYAPWLVAVFMVGAALFAWRAYRKPVEFGWF
;
A
#
# COMPACT_ATOMS: atom_id res chain seq x y z
N VAL A 1 -4.38 17.90 -20.40
CA VAL A 1 -4.84 16.52 -20.54
C VAL A 1 -3.72 15.53 -20.22
N VAL A 2 -2.55 15.59 -20.93
CA VAL A 2 -1.45 14.62 -20.78
C VAL A 2 -0.95 14.50 -19.35
N VAL A 3 -0.67 15.62 -18.66
CA VAL A 3 -0.19 15.62 -17.27
C VAL A 3 -1.20 14.95 -16.32
N LEU A 4 -2.50 15.19 -16.49
CA LEU A 4 -3.54 14.54 -15.71
C LEU A 4 -3.56 13.03 -15.95
N LEU A 5 -3.46 12.60 -17.21
CA LEU A 5 -3.41 11.19 -17.56
C LEU A 5 -2.21 10.50 -16.93
N LEU A 6 -1.01 11.08 -17.03
CA LEU A 6 0.20 10.56 -16.39
C LEU A 6 0.05 10.47 -14.86
N HIS A 7 -0.57 11.48 -14.23
CA HIS A 7 -0.84 11.48 -12.80
C HIS A 7 -1.76 10.33 -12.39
N LEU A 8 -2.86 10.10 -13.14
CA LEU A 8 -3.81 9.02 -12.87
C LEU A 8 -3.19 7.63 -13.11
N ILE A 9 -2.44 7.47 -14.20
CA ILE A 9 -1.72 6.22 -14.49
C ILE A 9 -0.71 5.92 -13.37
N ALA A 10 0.08 6.90 -12.94
CA ALA A 10 1.04 6.71 -11.86
C ALA A 10 0.34 6.36 -10.54
N MET A 11 -0.82 6.96 -10.23
CA MET A 11 -1.64 6.61 -9.07
C MET A 11 -2.12 5.15 -9.13
N LEU A 12 -2.60 4.70 -10.29
CA LEU A 12 -3.04 3.32 -10.51
C LEU A 12 -1.90 2.32 -10.29
N PHE A 13 -0.75 2.58 -10.90
CA PHE A 13 0.42 1.71 -10.75
C PHE A 13 1.04 1.74 -9.35
N MET A 14 0.94 2.86 -8.63
CA MET A 14 1.35 2.92 -7.23
C MET A 14 0.46 2.06 -6.33
N ALA A 15 -0.85 1.95 -6.63
CA ALA A 15 -1.77 1.10 -5.88
C ALA A 15 -1.54 -0.40 -6.14
N ALA A 16 -1.00 -0.79 -7.29
CA ALA A 16 -0.80 -2.19 -7.68
C ALA A 16 0.00 -3.03 -6.67
N PRO A 17 1.11 -2.57 -6.07
CA PRO A 17 1.83 -3.30 -5.03
C PRO A 17 1.00 -3.61 -3.79
N LEU A 18 0.05 -2.76 -3.42
CA LEU A 18 -0.85 -3.01 -2.30
C LEU A 18 -1.83 -4.14 -2.62
N TYR A 19 -2.38 -4.17 -3.83
CA TYR A 19 -3.20 -5.27 -4.30
C TYR A 19 -2.42 -6.58 -4.40
N MET A 20 -1.18 -6.54 -4.89
CA MET A 20 -0.29 -7.72 -4.88
C MET A 20 -0.06 -8.24 -3.46
N LEU A 21 0.12 -7.35 -2.48
CA LEU A 21 0.26 -7.76 -1.08
C LEU A 21 -1.00 -8.41 -0.55
N ILE A 22 -2.19 -7.96 -0.95
CA ILE A 22 -3.46 -8.60 -0.61
C ILE A 22 -3.50 -10.02 -1.17
N ILE A 23 -3.21 -10.19 -2.47
CA ILE A 23 -3.21 -11.49 -3.13
C ILE A 23 -2.21 -12.45 -2.46
N VAL A 24 -1.01 -11.99 -2.16
CA VAL A 24 0.00 -12.81 -1.47
C VAL A 24 -0.44 -13.18 -0.05
N ASN A 25 -1.22 -12.34 0.61
CA ASN A 25 -1.79 -12.67 1.93
C ASN A 25 -2.87 -13.75 1.86
N GLU A 26 -3.48 -13.99 0.69
CA GLU A 26 -4.44 -15.10 0.48
C GLU A 26 -3.79 -16.49 0.67
N ARG A 27 -2.45 -16.58 0.66
CA ARG A 27 -1.73 -17.82 0.99
C ARG A 27 -2.11 -18.44 2.34
N GLY A 28 -2.60 -17.61 3.27
CA GLY A 28 -3.10 -18.10 4.57
C GLY A 28 -4.41 -18.90 4.50
N ARG A 29 -5.01 -19.02 3.30
CA ARG A 29 -6.20 -19.83 3.03
C ARG A 29 -5.89 -21.24 2.60
N PHE A 30 -4.65 -21.52 2.22
CA PHE A 30 -4.27 -22.88 1.86
C PHE A 30 -4.46 -23.78 3.08
N THR A 31 -5.14 -24.89 2.89
CA THR A 31 -5.35 -25.91 3.90
C THR A 31 -4.05 -26.53 4.37
N VAL A 32 -3.07 -26.61 3.46
CA VAL A 32 -1.70 -27.02 3.74
C VAL A 32 -0.80 -25.79 3.63
N PRO A 33 0.05 -25.48 4.64
CA PRO A 33 1.01 -24.39 4.54
C PRO A 33 1.87 -24.53 3.28
N PRO A 34 2.09 -23.44 2.53
CA PRO A 34 2.96 -23.51 1.36
C PRO A 34 4.37 -23.93 1.77
N GLY A 35 4.97 -24.82 1.01
CA GLY A 35 6.38 -25.20 1.21
C GLY A 35 7.30 -23.99 1.10
N TYR A 36 8.53 -24.11 1.64
CA TYR A 36 9.52 -23.04 1.67
C TYR A 36 9.69 -22.31 0.33
N ASN A 37 9.82 -23.02 -0.77
CA ASN A 37 10.04 -22.44 -2.10
C ASN A 37 8.86 -21.56 -2.54
N THR A 38 7.63 -22.02 -2.32
CA THR A 38 6.41 -21.27 -2.66
C THR A 38 6.29 -20.02 -1.78
N ASP A 39 6.54 -20.14 -0.48
CA ASP A 39 6.49 -19.01 0.44
C ASP A 39 7.58 -17.98 0.10
N ARG A 40 8.78 -18.43 -0.25
CA ARG A 40 9.90 -17.58 -0.66
C ARG A 40 9.63 -16.88 -2.00
N TYR A 41 9.03 -17.58 -2.95
CA TYR A 41 8.61 -17.00 -4.22
C TYR A 41 7.59 -15.85 -4.01
N MET A 42 6.59 -16.08 -3.18
CA MET A 42 5.60 -15.06 -2.83
C MET A 42 6.23 -13.86 -2.11
N GLU A 43 7.21 -14.10 -1.23
CA GLU A 43 7.94 -13.03 -0.56
C GLU A 43 8.78 -12.20 -1.55
N ASN A 44 9.38 -12.83 -2.55
CA ASN A 44 10.17 -12.17 -3.58
C ASN A 44 9.31 -11.26 -4.48
N ILE A 45 8.03 -11.58 -4.69
CA ILE A 45 7.09 -10.70 -5.39
C ILE A 45 6.96 -9.36 -4.65
N ILE A 46 6.88 -9.41 -3.32
CA ILE A 46 6.70 -8.21 -2.48
C ILE A 46 7.99 -7.41 -2.37
N LYS A 47 9.13 -8.08 -2.23
CA LYS A 47 10.44 -7.48 -1.91
C LYS A 47 10.85 -6.34 -2.85
N LYS A 48 10.58 -6.47 -4.15
CA LYS A 48 11.00 -5.50 -5.18
C LYS A 48 9.98 -4.38 -5.42
N GLN A 49 8.78 -4.46 -4.85
CA GLN A 49 7.71 -3.50 -5.11
C GLN A 49 7.96 -2.08 -4.57
N PRO A 50 8.61 -1.87 -3.41
CA PRO A 50 8.87 -0.53 -2.91
C PRO A 50 9.61 0.38 -3.88
N ILE A 51 10.59 -0.15 -4.63
CA ILE A 51 11.36 0.64 -5.62
C ILE A 51 10.43 1.20 -6.70
N ARG A 52 9.50 0.39 -7.20
CA ARG A 52 8.49 0.83 -8.16
C ARG A 52 7.56 1.88 -7.56
N CYS A 53 7.16 1.70 -6.30
CA CYS A 53 6.34 2.68 -5.58
C CYS A 53 7.04 4.05 -5.51
N TYR A 54 8.34 4.11 -5.19
CA TYR A 54 9.08 5.38 -5.17
C TYR A 54 9.09 6.07 -6.54
N ALA A 55 9.31 5.32 -7.63
CA ALA A 55 9.27 5.87 -8.97
C ALA A 55 7.90 6.48 -9.30
N TYR A 56 6.82 5.75 -9.02
CA TYR A 56 5.45 6.26 -9.24
C TYR A 56 5.13 7.44 -8.33
N MET A 57 5.58 7.44 -7.08
CA MET A 57 5.40 8.56 -6.15
C MET A 57 6.12 9.82 -6.67
N ALA A 58 7.32 9.68 -7.21
CA ALA A 58 8.02 10.82 -7.83
C ALA A 58 7.21 11.40 -9.02
N VAL A 59 6.69 10.54 -9.89
CA VAL A 59 5.82 10.97 -11.01
C VAL A 59 4.55 11.65 -10.49
N ILE A 60 3.90 11.08 -9.46
CA ILE A 60 2.69 11.66 -8.85
C ILE A 60 2.99 13.05 -8.26
N LEU A 61 4.11 13.20 -7.56
CA LEU A 61 4.51 14.48 -6.98
C LEU A 61 4.74 15.54 -8.05
N ILE A 62 5.57 15.23 -9.05
CA ILE A 62 5.89 16.16 -10.14
C ILE A 62 4.63 16.55 -10.91
N THR A 63 3.85 15.56 -11.33
CA THR A 63 2.61 15.82 -12.09
C THR A 63 1.55 16.53 -11.24
N GLY A 64 1.48 16.24 -9.94
CA GLY A 64 0.58 16.93 -9.00
C GLY A 64 0.91 18.41 -8.86
N ILE A 65 2.20 18.76 -8.72
CA ILE A 65 2.67 20.15 -8.67
C ILE A 65 2.32 20.87 -9.99
N LEU A 66 2.64 20.25 -11.13
CA LEU A 66 2.32 20.80 -12.44
C LEU A 66 0.83 21.02 -12.66
N LEU A 67 -0.03 20.09 -12.19
CA LEU A 67 -1.48 20.22 -12.27
C LEU A 67 -1.99 21.35 -11.37
N THR A 68 -1.48 21.47 -10.16
CA THR A 68 -1.86 22.54 -9.23
C THR A 68 -1.54 23.89 -9.83
N TRP A 69 -0.36 24.04 -10.42
CA TRP A 69 0.05 25.28 -11.09
C TRP A 69 -0.77 25.56 -12.36
N ALA A 70 -0.89 24.58 -13.24
CA ALA A 70 -1.60 24.74 -14.53
C ALA A 70 -3.11 24.98 -14.38
N LYS A 71 -3.71 24.51 -13.29
CA LYS A 71 -5.13 24.71 -12.97
C LYS A 71 -5.40 25.93 -12.07
N GLY A 72 -4.37 26.59 -11.59
CA GLY A 72 -4.51 27.71 -10.65
C GLY A 72 -5.14 27.32 -9.30
N TRP A 73 -4.97 26.06 -8.88
CA TRP A 73 -5.50 25.62 -7.58
C TRP A 73 -4.78 26.33 -6.42
N ILE A 74 -5.54 26.68 -5.41
CA ILE A 74 -5.03 27.41 -4.25
C ILE A 74 -4.28 26.41 -3.35
N TRP A 75 -3.00 26.66 -3.08
CA TRP A 75 -2.14 25.80 -2.27
C TRP A 75 -2.62 25.65 -0.81
N THR A 76 -3.40 26.59 -0.32
CA THR A 76 -4.01 26.57 1.02
C THR A 76 -5.36 25.86 1.06
N ASP A 77 -5.85 25.31 -0.05
CA ASP A 77 -7.06 24.50 -0.04
C ASP A 77 -6.86 23.28 0.87
N TRP A 78 -7.79 23.08 1.80
CA TRP A 78 -7.70 22.04 2.81
C TRP A 78 -7.62 20.63 2.21
N ALA A 79 -8.30 20.37 1.08
CA ALA A 79 -8.26 19.07 0.43
C ALA A 79 -6.92 18.83 -0.25
N LEU A 80 -6.29 19.88 -0.80
CA LEU A 80 -4.93 19.79 -1.34
C LEU A 80 -3.91 19.55 -0.23
N ILE A 81 -4.02 20.26 0.90
CA ILE A 81 -3.17 20.05 2.08
C ILE A 81 -3.35 18.62 2.60
N ALA A 82 -4.58 18.14 2.78
CA ALA A 82 -4.85 16.77 3.23
C ALA A 82 -4.26 15.72 2.28
N LYS A 83 -4.33 15.95 0.97
CA LYS A 83 -3.69 15.10 -0.05
C LYS A 83 -2.17 15.06 0.11
N LEU A 84 -1.52 16.22 0.31
CA LEU A 84 -0.08 16.31 0.50
C LEU A 84 0.37 15.64 1.81
N VAL A 85 -0.38 15.81 2.89
CA VAL A 85 -0.14 15.12 4.17
C VAL A 85 -0.28 13.61 4.00
N ALA A 86 -1.34 13.13 3.35
CA ALA A 86 -1.53 11.71 3.06
C ALA A 86 -0.36 11.14 2.22
N PHE A 87 0.12 11.91 1.24
CA PHE A 87 1.26 11.54 0.42
C PHE A 87 2.56 11.46 1.24
N ALA A 88 2.85 12.43 2.10
CA ALA A 88 4.03 12.43 2.95
C ALA A 88 4.02 11.27 3.96
N LEU A 89 2.86 10.99 4.57
CA LEU A 89 2.68 9.85 5.45
C LEU A 89 2.86 8.52 4.70
N LEU A 90 2.34 8.42 3.49
CA LEU A 90 2.50 7.24 2.63
C LEU A 90 3.98 6.99 2.32
N LEU A 91 4.73 8.04 1.96
CA LEU A 91 6.17 7.96 1.71
C LEU A 91 6.93 7.51 2.97
N GLY A 92 6.62 8.07 4.13
CA GLY A 92 7.23 7.69 5.40
C GLY A 92 6.95 6.23 5.77
N LEU A 93 5.70 5.77 5.64
CA LEU A 93 5.32 4.39 5.92
C LEU A 93 5.96 3.40 4.95
N LEU A 94 5.98 3.73 3.65
CA LEU A 94 6.65 2.93 2.63
C LEU A 94 8.13 2.76 2.96
N SER A 95 8.80 3.86 3.31
CA SER A 95 10.22 3.87 3.70
C SER A 95 10.46 3.05 4.96
N TYR A 96 9.60 3.17 5.95
CA TYR A 96 9.69 2.36 7.18
C TYR A 96 9.50 0.85 6.89
N VAL A 97 8.57 0.48 6.01
CA VAL A 97 8.40 -0.92 5.61
C VAL A 97 9.61 -1.40 4.83
N HIS A 98 10.12 -0.61 3.89
CA HIS A 98 11.22 -0.99 3.01
C HIS A 98 12.55 -1.13 3.77
N PHE A 99 12.92 -0.14 4.56
CA PHE A 99 14.22 -0.09 5.26
C PHE A 99 14.18 -0.70 6.66
N GLY A 100 13.00 -0.74 7.31
CA GLY A 100 12.86 -1.21 8.68
C GLY A 100 12.35 -2.64 8.79
N ILE A 101 11.24 -2.97 8.14
CA ILE A 101 10.56 -4.26 8.32
C ILE A 101 11.06 -5.32 7.35
N GLN A 102 11.18 -4.99 6.06
CA GLN A 102 11.55 -5.94 5.04
C GLN A 102 12.92 -6.60 5.29
N PRO A 103 13.99 -5.85 5.69
CA PRO A 103 15.28 -6.47 6.01
C PRO A 103 15.21 -7.44 7.19
N ARG A 104 14.34 -7.19 8.17
CA ARG A 104 14.16 -8.09 9.32
C ARG A 104 13.49 -9.40 8.91
N ILE A 105 12.50 -9.36 8.02
CA ILE A 105 11.88 -10.54 7.43
C ILE A 105 12.93 -11.33 6.62
N GLU A 106 13.71 -10.63 5.79
CA GLU A 106 14.75 -11.25 4.97
C GLU A 106 15.83 -11.91 5.83
N LYS A 107 16.23 -11.29 6.96
CA LYS A 107 17.22 -11.87 7.88
C LYS A 107 16.75 -13.19 8.47
N VAL A 108 15.48 -13.29 8.88
CA VAL A 108 14.91 -14.54 9.38
C VAL A 108 14.85 -15.59 8.27
N LEU A 109 14.45 -15.21 7.06
CA LEU A 109 14.37 -16.14 5.93
C LEU A 109 15.73 -16.56 5.36
N ALA A 110 16.78 -15.77 5.57
CA ALA A 110 18.14 -16.12 5.12
C ALA A 110 18.75 -17.27 5.93
N GLY A 111 18.26 -17.51 7.14
CA GLY A 111 18.68 -18.66 7.97
C GLY A 111 18.15 -20.02 7.48
N CYS A 112 17.16 -20.04 6.55
CA CYS A 112 16.58 -21.26 6.04
C CYS A 112 17.23 -21.68 4.73
N LYS A 113 17.58 -22.97 4.61
CA LYS A 113 18.02 -23.56 3.34
C LYS A 113 16.82 -24.00 2.48
N PRO A 114 16.98 -24.03 1.15
CA PRO A 114 15.95 -24.57 0.28
C PRO A 114 15.56 -26.01 0.67
N GLY A 115 14.28 -26.24 0.89
CA GLY A 115 13.75 -27.55 1.28
C GLY A 115 13.70 -27.81 2.78
N GLU A 116 14.34 -26.99 3.61
CA GLU A 116 14.22 -27.07 5.07
C GLU A 116 13.01 -26.25 5.58
N GLU A 117 12.36 -26.75 6.61
CA GLU A 117 11.34 -25.96 7.32
C GLU A 117 12.00 -24.92 8.22
N LEU A 118 11.39 -23.76 8.31
CA LEU A 118 11.81 -22.72 9.28
C LEU A 118 11.79 -23.30 10.69
N ALA A 119 12.86 -23.06 11.45
CA ALA A 119 12.96 -23.51 12.83
C ALA A 119 11.73 -23.06 13.63
N ALA A 120 11.22 -23.92 14.48
CA ALA A 120 10.01 -23.64 15.26
C ALA A 120 10.14 -22.37 16.12
N SER A 121 11.35 -22.08 16.58
CA SER A 121 11.68 -20.89 17.37
C SER A 121 11.60 -19.58 16.57
N GLU A 122 11.82 -19.61 15.25
CA GLU A 122 11.82 -18.41 14.39
C GLU A 122 10.45 -18.10 13.77
N ARG A 123 9.56 -19.10 13.68
CA ARG A 123 8.20 -18.93 13.13
C ARG A 123 7.39 -17.81 13.79
N PRO A 124 7.33 -17.68 15.13
CA PRO A 124 6.60 -16.59 15.78
C PRO A 124 7.13 -15.21 15.40
N THR A 125 8.45 -15.07 15.31
CA THR A 125 9.12 -13.83 14.93
C THR A 125 8.78 -13.42 13.51
N LEU A 126 8.85 -14.35 12.56
CA LEU A 126 8.46 -14.11 11.15
C LEU A 126 6.99 -13.70 11.03
N VAL A 127 6.10 -14.43 11.71
CA VAL A 127 4.66 -14.11 11.72
C VAL A 127 4.39 -12.73 12.30
N ALA A 128 5.09 -12.35 13.37
CA ALA A 128 4.94 -11.02 13.98
C ALA A 128 5.33 -9.89 13.01
N TRP A 129 6.48 -10.02 12.31
CA TRP A 129 6.91 -9.03 11.32
C TRP A 129 5.99 -8.96 10.12
N ARG A 130 5.54 -10.09 9.60
CA ARG A 130 4.56 -10.16 8.50
C ARG A 130 3.22 -9.52 8.89
N ARG A 131 2.73 -9.76 10.12
CA ARG A 131 1.53 -9.13 10.66
C ARG A 131 1.69 -7.62 10.77
N ARG A 132 2.85 -7.14 11.23
CA ARG A 132 3.15 -5.70 11.30
C ARG A 132 3.17 -5.07 9.91
N ARG A 133 3.86 -5.68 8.94
CA ARG A 133 3.86 -5.26 7.53
C ARG A 133 2.44 -5.20 6.96
N LYS A 134 1.63 -6.21 7.20
CA LYS A 134 0.22 -6.25 6.77
C LYS A 134 -0.59 -5.08 7.33
N ARG A 135 -0.45 -4.76 8.61
CA ARG A 135 -1.16 -3.63 9.24
C ARG A 135 -0.75 -2.29 8.62
N LEU A 136 0.54 -2.09 8.40
CA LEU A 136 1.04 -0.88 7.74
C LEU A 136 0.58 -0.78 6.29
N ALA A 137 0.51 -1.88 5.57
CA ALA A 137 -0.04 -1.91 4.22
C ALA A 137 -1.52 -1.53 4.18
N ALA A 138 -2.32 -1.91 5.18
CA ALA A 138 -3.69 -1.45 5.31
C ALA A 138 -3.77 0.08 5.50
N THR A 139 -2.89 0.63 6.32
CA THR A 139 -2.78 2.09 6.49
C THR A 139 -2.33 2.77 5.19
N CYS A 140 -1.37 2.19 4.46
CA CYS A 140 -0.97 2.71 3.16
C CYS A 140 -2.13 2.69 2.14
N LEU A 141 -2.91 1.63 2.11
CA LEU A 141 -4.10 1.55 1.24
C LEU A 141 -5.12 2.64 1.58
N PHE A 142 -5.39 2.85 2.87
CA PHE A 142 -6.26 3.94 3.31
C PHE A 142 -5.74 5.31 2.87
N LEU A 143 -4.43 5.58 3.00
CA LEU A 143 -3.82 6.85 2.57
C LEU A 143 -3.87 7.04 1.05
N VAL A 144 -3.70 5.98 0.26
CA VAL A 144 -3.87 6.05 -1.21
C VAL A 144 -5.30 6.43 -1.57
N LEU A 145 -6.28 5.78 -0.94
CA LEU A 145 -7.70 6.11 -1.15
C LEU A 145 -8.01 7.54 -0.70
N THR A 146 -7.45 7.98 0.43
CA THR A 146 -7.55 9.37 0.90
C THR A 146 -7.01 10.34 -0.13
N ALA A 147 -5.81 10.10 -0.65
CA ALA A 147 -5.20 10.96 -1.67
C ALA A 147 -6.05 11.03 -2.96
N LEU A 148 -6.68 9.91 -3.34
CA LEU A 148 -7.61 9.84 -4.46
C LEU A 148 -8.88 10.68 -4.19
N ILE A 149 -9.54 10.46 -3.05
CA ILE A 149 -10.76 11.17 -2.64
C ILE A 149 -10.50 12.69 -2.61
N MET A 150 -9.39 13.11 -1.99
CA MET A 150 -9.01 14.53 -1.92
C MET A 150 -8.67 15.10 -3.31
N GLY A 151 -8.01 14.34 -4.17
CA GLY A 151 -7.74 14.75 -5.55
C GLY A 151 -9.01 14.99 -6.36
N VAL A 152 -9.98 14.09 -6.22
CA VAL A 152 -11.31 14.23 -6.84
C VAL A 152 -12.05 15.44 -6.27
N ARG A 153 -11.96 15.68 -4.96
CA ARG A 153 -12.56 16.85 -4.31
C ARG A 153 -11.98 18.17 -4.84
N VAL A 154 -10.66 18.25 -4.98
CA VAL A 154 -9.99 19.44 -5.55
C VAL A 154 -10.45 19.72 -6.98
N THR A 155 -10.69 18.64 -7.77
CA THR A 155 -11.05 18.76 -9.18
C THR A 155 -12.51 19.17 -9.40
N TRP A 156 -13.45 18.59 -8.64
CA TRP A 156 -14.91 18.74 -8.87
C TRP A 156 -15.66 19.47 -7.77
N GLY A 157 -15.04 19.83 -6.67
CA GLY A 157 -15.63 20.71 -5.66
C GLY A 157 -16.84 20.15 -4.91
N TYR A 158 -17.00 18.82 -4.82
CA TYR A 158 -18.18 18.23 -4.15
C TYR A 158 -18.22 18.53 -2.63
N ALA A 159 -19.40 18.38 -2.05
CA ALA A 159 -19.67 18.79 -0.66
C ALA A 159 -18.80 18.04 0.37
N PRO A 160 -18.35 18.70 1.46
CA PRO A 160 -17.48 18.10 2.48
C PRO A 160 -18.06 16.83 3.16
N TRP A 161 -19.39 16.75 3.31
CA TRP A 161 -20.01 15.57 3.89
C TRP A 161 -19.82 14.30 3.04
N LEU A 162 -19.76 14.44 1.70
CA LEU A 162 -19.43 13.33 0.79
C LEU A 162 -17.99 12.85 1.02
N VAL A 163 -17.05 13.76 1.32
CA VAL A 163 -15.69 13.37 1.71
C VAL A 163 -15.75 12.45 2.93
N ALA A 164 -16.51 12.81 3.96
CA ALA A 164 -16.64 12.00 5.17
C ALA A 164 -17.19 10.60 4.85
N VAL A 165 -18.23 10.50 4.01
CA VAL A 165 -18.81 9.22 3.58
C VAL A 165 -17.77 8.37 2.85
N PHE A 166 -17.06 8.93 1.87
CA PHE A 166 -16.02 8.21 1.13
C PHE A 166 -14.83 7.82 2.02
N MET A 167 -14.46 8.65 2.99
CA MET A 167 -13.40 8.34 3.94
C MET A 167 -13.76 7.19 4.86
N VAL A 168 -15.01 7.13 5.36
CA VAL A 168 -15.52 5.98 6.13
C VAL A 168 -15.51 4.72 5.26
N GLY A 169 -15.99 4.81 4.01
CA GLY A 169 -15.95 3.70 3.06
C GLY A 169 -14.52 3.21 2.80
N ALA A 170 -13.58 4.13 2.58
CA ALA A 170 -12.16 3.82 2.39
C ALA A 170 -11.54 3.14 3.62
N ALA A 171 -11.88 3.61 4.83
CA ALA A 171 -11.41 3.03 6.08
C ALA A 171 -11.93 1.60 6.26
N LEU A 172 -13.23 1.38 6.03
CA LEU A 172 -13.85 0.06 6.09
C LEU A 172 -13.26 -0.89 5.05
N PHE A 173 -13.07 -0.42 3.82
CA PHE A 173 -12.46 -1.20 2.74
C PHE A 173 -11.02 -1.60 3.09
N ALA A 174 -10.17 -0.65 3.51
CA ALA A 174 -8.80 -0.93 3.89
C ALA A 174 -8.72 -1.91 5.07
N TRP A 175 -9.56 -1.72 6.08
CA TRP A 175 -9.64 -2.61 7.23
C TRP A 175 -10.06 -4.03 6.83
N ARG A 176 -11.10 -4.17 5.97
CA ARG A 176 -11.57 -5.45 5.47
C ARG A 176 -10.52 -6.16 4.62
N ALA A 177 -9.87 -5.44 3.71
CA ALA A 177 -8.89 -5.98 2.77
C ALA A 177 -7.71 -6.69 3.46
N TYR A 178 -7.31 -6.21 4.63
CA TYR A 178 -6.17 -6.77 5.39
C TYR A 178 -6.58 -7.51 6.68
N ARG A 179 -7.85 -7.67 6.92
CA ARG A 179 -8.34 -8.53 8.00
C ARG A 179 -8.01 -10.00 7.70
N LYS A 180 -8.19 -10.87 8.68
CA LYS A 180 -8.00 -12.34 8.52
C LYS A 180 -8.67 -12.82 7.23
N PRO A 181 -8.09 -13.82 6.51
CA PRO A 181 -8.69 -14.37 5.31
C PRO A 181 -10.15 -14.74 5.59
N VAL A 182 -11.05 -14.28 4.75
CA VAL A 182 -12.47 -14.65 4.79
C VAL A 182 -12.61 -15.87 3.91
N GLU A 183 -13.42 -16.85 4.32
CA GLU A 183 -13.59 -18.12 3.59
C GLU A 183 -14.02 -17.93 2.12
N PHE A 184 -14.71 -16.84 1.82
CA PHE A 184 -15.25 -16.55 0.48
C PHE A 184 -14.56 -15.40 -0.25
N GLY A 185 -13.30 -15.08 0.04
CA GLY A 185 -12.59 -14.04 -0.68
C GLY A 185 -12.94 -12.62 -0.28
N TRP A 186 -12.90 -11.75 -1.26
CA TRP A 186 -13.16 -10.32 -1.13
C TRP A 186 -14.64 -9.99 -0.95
N PHE A 187 -15.50 -10.88 -1.38
CA PHE A 187 -16.96 -10.71 -1.42
C PHE A 187 -17.65 -11.66 -0.46
#